data_3b166e958656aaf74f2e0192a67b21a3
#
_entry.id   3b166e958656aaf74f2e0192a67b21a3
#
_cell.length_a   1.000
_cell.length_b   1.000
_cell.length_c   1.000
_cell.angle_alpha   90.00
_cell.angle_beta   90.00
_cell.angle_gamma   90.00
#
_symmetry.space_group_name_H-M   'P 1'
#
loop_
_entity.id
_entity.type
_entity.pdbx_description
1 polymer ?
#
loop_
_entity_poly.entity_id
_entity_poly.type
_entity_poly.pdbx_seq_one_letter_code
_entity_poly.pdbx_strand_id
1 'polypeptide(L)'
;MLSGEVTFKIGEEITVGGPGTCTFMPRGIPHAWMSTGAETARVLFLYTPARAGGLIEEQQRTGRKFASMSEEGLADILDRHGWEIVGPSPL
;
A
#
# COMPACT_ATOMS: atom_id res chain seq x y z
N MET A 1 -8.45 -6.92 -7.38
CA MET A 1 -7.50 -8.04 -7.65
C MET A 1 -7.68 -8.53 -9.07
N LEU A 2 -6.66 -8.42 -9.87
CA LEU A 2 -6.67 -8.89 -11.26
C LEU A 2 -6.09 -10.29 -11.36
N SER A 3 -5.05 -10.60 -10.61
CA SER A 3 -4.44 -11.93 -10.56
C SER A 3 -3.62 -12.08 -9.28
N GLY A 4 -3.28 -13.33 -8.94
CA GLY A 4 -2.50 -13.66 -7.76
C GLY A 4 -3.33 -13.68 -6.49
N GLU A 5 -2.64 -13.69 -5.35
CA GLU A 5 -3.25 -13.71 -4.02
C GLU A 5 -2.58 -12.67 -3.14
N VAL A 6 -3.37 -11.91 -2.40
CA VAL A 6 -2.88 -10.92 -1.45
C VAL A 6 -3.57 -11.11 -0.12
N THR A 7 -2.80 -11.08 0.96
CA THR A 7 -3.32 -11.02 2.31
C THR A 7 -3.38 -9.57 2.75
N PHE A 8 -4.53 -9.13 3.23
CA PHE A 8 -4.78 -7.78 3.70
C PHE A 8 -5.03 -7.80 5.21
N LYS A 9 -4.46 -6.84 5.91
CA LYS A 9 -4.86 -6.53 7.28
C LYS A 9 -5.39 -5.10 7.29
N ILE A 10 -6.64 -4.94 7.70
CA ILE A 10 -7.31 -3.65 7.82
C ILE A 10 -7.84 -3.53 9.24
N GLY A 11 -7.25 -2.63 10.05
CA GLY A 11 -7.50 -2.60 11.47
C GLY A 11 -7.08 -3.94 12.09
N GLU A 12 -8.01 -4.63 12.73
CA GLU A 12 -7.77 -5.95 13.35
C GLU A 12 -8.17 -7.12 12.45
N GLU A 13 -8.76 -6.85 11.29
CA GLU A 13 -9.26 -7.88 10.39
C GLU A 13 -8.22 -8.29 9.36
N ILE A 14 -8.04 -9.61 9.21
CA ILE A 14 -7.15 -10.19 8.20
C ILE A 14 -8.00 -10.95 7.19
N THR A 15 -7.79 -10.63 5.91
CA THR A 15 -8.53 -11.24 4.80
C THR A 15 -7.57 -11.64 3.69
N VAL A 16 -7.81 -12.79 3.08
CA VAL A 16 -7.05 -13.23 1.89
C VAL A 16 -7.94 -13.05 0.68
N GLY A 17 -7.42 -12.36 -0.34
CA GLY A 17 -8.14 -12.10 -1.58
C GLY A 17 -7.46 -12.69 -2.80
N GLY A 18 -8.25 -13.30 -3.67
CA GLY A 18 -7.83 -13.76 -4.99
C GLY A 18 -8.40 -12.88 -6.11
N PRO A 19 -8.33 -13.34 -7.39
CA PRO A 19 -8.88 -12.58 -8.52
C PRO A 19 -10.37 -12.26 -8.32
N GLY A 20 -10.76 -11.04 -8.65
CA GLY A 20 -12.13 -10.55 -8.49
C GLY A 20 -12.43 -9.96 -7.11
N THR A 21 -11.53 -10.06 -6.14
CA THR A 21 -11.71 -9.46 -4.83
C THR A 21 -11.58 -7.95 -4.90
N CYS A 22 -12.48 -7.25 -4.23
CA CYS A 22 -12.42 -5.80 -4.04
C CYS A 22 -12.33 -5.52 -2.54
N THR A 23 -11.31 -4.78 -2.12
CA THR A 23 -11.06 -4.45 -0.72
C THR A 23 -11.10 -2.95 -0.52
N PHE A 24 -11.86 -2.50 0.46
CA PHE A 24 -11.94 -1.09 0.83
C PHE A 24 -11.03 -0.81 2.03
N MET A 25 -10.15 0.16 1.87
CA MET A 25 -9.23 0.61 2.93
C MET A 25 -9.64 2.01 3.39
N PRO A 26 -10.44 2.14 4.46
CA PRO A 26 -10.93 3.43 4.90
C PRO A 26 -9.81 4.31 5.45
N ARG A 27 -10.01 5.63 5.29
CA ARG A 27 -9.09 6.64 5.82
C ARG A 27 -8.99 6.52 7.35
N GLY A 28 -7.79 6.72 7.87
CA GLY A 28 -7.56 6.74 9.31
C GLY A 28 -7.47 5.36 9.96
N ILE A 29 -7.63 4.29 9.19
CA ILE A 29 -7.50 2.92 9.70
C ILE A 29 -6.17 2.35 9.24
N PRO A 30 -5.27 1.95 10.16
CA PRO A 30 -4.02 1.29 9.78
C PRO A 30 -4.29 0.03 8.96
N HIS A 31 -3.52 -0.15 7.91
CA HIS A 31 -3.67 -1.31 7.03
C HIS A 31 -2.33 -1.72 6.44
N ALA A 32 -2.26 -2.98 6.02
CA ALA A 32 -1.11 -3.53 5.34
C ALA A 32 -1.57 -4.59 4.34
N TRP A 33 -0.75 -4.88 3.35
CA TRP A 33 -0.99 -5.98 2.42
C TRP A 33 0.32 -6.64 2.03
N MET A 34 0.24 -7.91 1.63
CA MET A 34 1.39 -8.68 1.22
C MET A 34 0.96 -9.71 0.18
N SER A 35 1.76 -9.88 -0.88
CA SER A 35 1.55 -10.96 -1.83
C SER A 35 1.88 -12.29 -1.15
N THR A 36 0.92 -13.21 -1.11
CA THR A 36 1.05 -14.48 -0.37
C THR A 36 0.90 -15.72 -1.23
N GLY A 37 0.49 -15.55 -2.49
CA GLY A 37 0.38 -16.68 -3.42
C GLY A 37 1.69 -17.04 -4.09
N ALA A 38 1.68 -18.12 -4.86
CA ALA A 38 2.83 -18.56 -5.65
C ALA A 38 3.06 -17.71 -6.90
N GLU A 39 2.04 -17.00 -7.36
CA GLU A 39 2.09 -16.15 -8.55
C GLU A 39 2.24 -14.68 -8.17
N THR A 40 2.77 -13.90 -9.11
CA THR A 40 2.80 -12.43 -8.96
C THR A 40 1.37 -11.90 -8.86
N ALA A 41 1.12 -11.13 -7.81
CA ALA A 41 -0.18 -10.47 -7.63
C ALA A 41 -0.24 -9.19 -8.48
N ARG A 42 -1.38 -9.00 -9.15
CA ARG A 42 -1.71 -7.77 -9.86
C ARG A 42 -2.91 -7.13 -9.22
N VAL A 43 -2.76 -5.89 -8.81
CA VAL A 43 -3.78 -5.16 -8.06
C VAL A 43 -4.00 -3.80 -8.69
N LEU A 44 -5.26 -3.42 -8.84
CA LEU A 44 -5.63 -2.06 -9.23
C LEU A 44 -6.00 -1.28 -7.97
N PHE A 45 -5.32 -0.17 -7.76
CA PHE A 45 -5.61 0.73 -6.65
C PHE A 45 -6.37 1.96 -7.12
N LEU A 46 -7.45 2.26 -6.43
CA LEU A 46 -8.24 3.48 -6.65
C LEU A 46 -8.18 4.33 -5.39
N TYR A 47 -7.84 5.60 -5.54
CA TYR A 47 -7.71 6.53 -4.42
C TYR A 47 -8.74 7.64 -4.52
N THR A 48 -9.43 7.92 -3.40
CA THR A 48 -10.35 9.03 -3.28
C THR A 48 -10.14 9.77 -1.96
N PRO A 49 -9.73 11.02 -1.98
CA PRO A 49 -9.25 11.80 -3.14
C PRO A 49 -7.93 11.28 -3.68
N ALA A 50 -7.53 11.72 -4.86
CA ALA A 50 -6.35 11.22 -5.57
C ALA A 50 -5.01 11.56 -4.91
N ARG A 51 -4.99 12.37 -3.87
CA ARG A 51 -3.79 12.84 -3.19
C ARG A 51 -2.84 11.71 -2.78
N ALA A 52 -3.40 10.63 -2.24
CA ALA A 52 -2.59 9.50 -1.78
C ALA A 52 -1.86 8.78 -2.93
N GLY A 53 -2.44 8.76 -4.12
CA GLY A 53 -1.81 8.16 -5.31
C GLY A 53 -0.56 8.89 -5.77
N GLY A 54 -0.39 10.16 -5.40
CA GLY A 54 0.79 10.96 -5.74
C GLY A 54 2.09 10.36 -5.21
N LEU A 55 2.04 9.65 -4.09
CA LEU A 55 3.20 8.95 -3.55
C LEU A 55 3.74 7.91 -4.55
N ILE A 56 2.86 7.12 -5.12
CA ILE A 56 3.23 6.07 -6.07
C ILE A 56 3.79 6.69 -7.35
N GLU A 57 3.15 7.75 -7.86
CA GLU A 57 3.64 8.47 -9.05
C GLU A 57 5.04 9.04 -8.82
N GLU A 58 5.28 9.69 -7.69
CA GLU A 58 6.57 10.26 -7.36
C GLU A 58 7.64 9.18 -7.25
N GLN A 59 7.32 8.06 -6.62
CA GLN A 59 8.22 6.93 -6.49
C GLN A 59 8.62 6.35 -7.85
N GLN A 60 7.68 6.19 -8.76
CA GLN A 60 7.95 5.72 -10.11
C GLN A 60 8.78 6.71 -10.92
N ARG A 61 8.42 7.99 -10.85
CA ARG A 61 9.11 9.06 -11.59
C ARG A 61 10.57 9.20 -11.17
N THR A 62 10.85 9.11 -9.87
CA THR A 62 12.20 9.28 -9.33
C THR A 62 12.99 7.98 -9.28
N GLY A 63 12.34 6.83 -9.43
CA GLY A 63 12.96 5.51 -9.29
C GLY A 63 13.40 5.18 -7.88
N ARG A 64 13.00 5.95 -6.89
CA ARG A 64 13.38 5.74 -5.49
C ARG A 64 12.51 4.67 -4.84
N LYS A 65 13.17 3.77 -4.11
CA LYS A 65 12.50 2.78 -3.26
C LYS A 65 12.57 3.23 -1.82
N PHE A 66 11.56 2.91 -1.03
CA PHE A 66 11.53 3.27 0.39
C PHE A 66 12.76 2.78 1.15
N ALA A 67 13.22 1.56 0.86
CA ALA A 67 14.39 0.98 1.51
C ALA A 67 15.70 1.75 1.26
N SER A 68 15.77 2.54 0.19
CA SER A 68 16.94 3.34 -0.17
C SER A 68 16.86 4.79 0.30
N MET A 69 15.76 5.20 0.92
CA MET A 69 15.57 6.57 1.41
C MET A 69 16.06 6.71 2.84
N SER A 70 16.57 7.91 3.19
CA SER A 70 16.82 8.27 4.58
C SER A 70 15.49 8.42 5.33
N GLU A 71 15.53 8.36 6.67
CA GLU A 71 14.32 8.57 7.48
C GLU A 71 13.67 9.91 7.21
N GLU A 72 14.46 10.98 7.09
CA GLU A 72 13.94 12.32 6.80
C GLU A 72 13.31 12.40 5.42
N GLY A 73 13.95 11.84 4.41
CA GLY A 73 13.44 11.80 3.04
C GLY A 73 12.15 11.01 2.93
N LEU A 74 12.09 9.86 3.61
CA LEU A 74 10.88 9.04 3.64
C LEU A 74 9.74 9.73 4.37
N ALA A 75 10.00 10.32 5.54
CA ALA A 75 8.99 11.06 6.29
C ALA A 75 8.42 12.22 5.48
N ASP A 76 9.27 12.97 4.77
CA ASP A 76 8.83 14.09 3.94
C ASP A 76 7.91 13.64 2.78
N ILE A 77 8.30 12.60 2.04
CA ILE A 77 7.51 12.14 0.91
C ILE A 77 6.16 11.57 1.37
N LEU A 78 6.13 10.85 2.48
CA LEU A 78 4.90 10.30 3.03
C LEU A 78 3.97 11.41 3.50
N ASP A 79 4.49 12.39 4.23
CA ASP A 79 3.70 13.51 4.73
C ASP A 79 3.10 14.35 3.60
N ARG A 80 3.88 14.65 2.55
CA ARG A 80 3.39 15.40 1.39
C ARG A 80 2.20 14.75 0.70
N HIS A 81 2.11 13.43 0.74
CA HIS A 81 1.03 12.67 0.10
C HIS A 81 -0.02 12.14 1.07
N GLY A 82 0.05 12.54 2.33
CA GLY A 82 -0.94 12.13 3.33
C GLY A 82 -0.79 10.71 3.84
N TRP A 83 0.39 10.15 3.75
CA TRP A 83 0.69 8.80 4.24
C TRP A 83 1.37 8.85 5.60
N GLU A 84 1.18 7.81 6.39
CA GLU A 84 1.83 7.62 7.69
C GLU A 84 2.16 6.15 7.89
N ILE A 85 3.40 5.87 8.29
CA ILE A 85 3.80 4.53 8.70
C ILE A 85 3.62 4.44 10.21
N VAL A 86 2.70 3.59 10.66
CA VAL A 86 2.35 3.46 12.08
C VAL A 86 3.13 2.36 12.81
N GLY A 87 3.96 1.61 12.09
CA GLY A 87 4.77 0.55 12.67
C GLY A 87 5.31 -0.40 11.63
N PRO A 88 6.07 -1.45 12.03
CA PRO A 88 6.52 -2.48 11.12
C PRO A 88 5.34 -3.26 10.54
N SER A 89 5.55 -3.91 9.38
CA SER A 89 4.49 -4.71 8.77
C SER A 89 4.06 -5.84 9.70
N PRO A 90 2.74 -5.99 9.95
CA PRO A 90 2.21 -7.08 10.77
C PRO A 90 2.05 -8.39 9.99
N LEU A 91 2.40 -8.41 8.72
CA LEU A 91 2.23 -9.54 7.81
C LEU A 91 3.55 -10.20 7.41
#